data_1543488276e1b618d551a603ea4de641
#
_entry.id   1543488276e1b618d551a603ea4de641
#
_cell.length_a   1.000
_cell.length_b   1.000
_cell.length_c   1.000
_cell.angle_alpha   90.00
_cell.angle_beta   90.00
_cell.angle_gamma   90.00
#
_symmetry.space_group_name_H-M   'P 1'
#
loop_
_entity.id
_entity.type
_entity.pdbx_description
1 polymer ?
#
loop_
_entity_poly.entity_id
_entity_poly.type
_entity_poly.pdbx_seq_one_letter_code
_entity_poly.pdbx_strand_id
1 'polypeptide(L)'
;MLRIRSFFLSILIIGISLAADAANAAGVAASALGAGNAKFGAGLGAGIVVIGAGFGIGLMAFAAANATARQPEAAADIRATVNLPLFLLEGVAIIALVVCILAVVL
;
A
#
# COMPACT_ATOMS: atom_id res chain seq x y z
N MET A 1 -8.69 10.52 -28.15
CA MET A 1 -9.28 10.69 -26.81
C MET A 1 -9.98 9.43 -26.25
N LEU A 2 -10.74 8.68 -27.06
CA LEU A 2 -11.43 7.45 -26.60
C LEU A 2 -10.47 6.37 -26.08
N ARG A 3 -9.34 6.12 -26.74
CA ARG A 3 -8.37 5.06 -26.36
C ARG A 3 -7.70 5.31 -25.02
N ILE A 4 -7.46 6.57 -24.66
CA ILE A 4 -6.85 6.93 -23.36
C ILE A 4 -7.87 6.71 -22.23
N ARG A 5 -9.12 7.09 -22.42
CA ARG A 5 -10.19 6.85 -21.43
C ARG A 5 -10.42 5.35 -21.20
N SER A 6 -10.39 4.55 -22.26
CA SER A 6 -10.52 3.10 -22.16
C SER A 6 -9.35 2.47 -21.39
N PHE A 7 -8.14 2.95 -21.59
CA PHE A 7 -6.95 2.50 -20.89
C PHE A 7 -7.02 2.79 -19.37
N PHE A 8 -7.40 4.03 -18.99
CA PHE A 8 -7.59 4.40 -17.60
C PHE A 8 -8.73 3.62 -16.93
N LEU A 9 -9.83 3.39 -17.67
CA LEU A 9 -10.96 2.59 -17.16
C LEU A 9 -10.54 1.14 -16.90
N SER A 10 -9.73 0.55 -17.79
CA SER A 10 -9.23 -0.81 -17.61
C SER A 10 -8.31 -0.94 -16.39
N ILE A 11 -7.42 0.02 -16.18
CA ILE A 11 -6.55 0.05 -14.99
C ILE A 11 -7.37 0.20 -13.71
N LEU A 12 -8.38 1.06 -13.71
CA LEU A 12 -9.27 1.26 -12.57
C LEU A 12 -10.05 -0.02 -12.23
N ILE A 13 -10.59 -0.70 -13.25
CA ILE A 13 -11.33 -1.97 -13.06
C ILE A 13 -10.41 -3.06 -12.52
N ILE A 14 -9.19 -3.19 -13.06
CA ILE A 14 -8.19 -4.15 -12.57
C ILE A 14 -7.81 -3.84 -11.12
N GLY A 15 -7.63 -2.57 -10.78
CA GLY A 15 -7.33 -2.16 -9.40
C GLY A 15 -8.46 -2.49 -8.43
N ILE A 16 -9.71 -2.27 -8.82
CA ILE A 16 -10.89 -2.59 -7.99
C ILE A 16 -11.05 -4.10 -7.83
N SER A 17 -10.86 -4.90 -8.89
CA SER A 17 -10.95 -6.36 -8.80
C SER A 17 -9.84 -6.94 -7.93
N LEU A 18 -8.62 -6.45 -8.04
CA LEU A 18 -7.51 -6.88 -7.20
C LEU A 18 -7.74 -6.56 -5.71
N ALA A 19 -8.33 -5.40 -5.42
CA ALA A 19 -8.69 -5.01 -4.06
C ALA A 19 -9.83 -5.90 -3.50
N ALA A 20 -10.82 -6.25 -4.33
CA ALA A 20 -11.90 -7.15 -3.94
C ALA A 20 -11.39 -8.58 -3.67
N ASP A 21 -10.48 -9.08 -4.50
CA ASP A 21 -9.87 -10.39 -4.32
C ASP A 21 -8.99 -10.44 -3.06
N ALA A 22 -8.26 -9.37 -2.77
CA ALA A 22 -7.48 -9.25 -1.54
C ALA A 22 -8.39 -9.22 -0.30
N ALA A 23 -9.52 -8.52 -0.34
CA ALA A 23 -10.49 -8.50 0.74
C ALA A 23 -11.14 -9.88 0.96
N ASN A 24 -11.48 -10.59 -0.11
CA ASN A 24 -12.02 -11.95 -0.04
C ASN A 24 -10.98 -12.95 0.49
N ALA A 25 -9.74 -12.85 0.05
CA ALA A 25 -8.64 -13.69 0.54
C ALA A 25 -8.40 -13.46 2.04
N ALA A 26 -8.46 -12.22 2.51
CA ALA A 26 -8.37 -11.88 3.93
C ALA A 26 -9.54 -12.46 4.73
N GLY A 27 -10.77 -12.40 4.20
CA GLY A 27 -11.95 -13.00 4.81
C GLY A 27 -11.87 -14.53 4.91
N VAL A 28 -11.42 -15.20 3.86
CA VAL A 28 -11.19 -16.65 3.83
C VAL A 28 -10.07 -17.06 4.79
N ALA A 29 -8.98 -16.31 4.83
CA ALA A 29 -7.89 -16.56 5.78
C ALA A 29 -8.36 -16.37 7.22
N ALA A 30 -9.14 -15.34 7.52
CA ALA A 30 -9.71 -15.11 8.85
C ALA A 30 -10.66 -16.24 9.28
N SER A 31 -11.48 -16.77 8.38
CA SER A 31 -12.36 -17.89 8.65
C SER A 31 -11.60 -19.22 8.80
N ALA A 32 -10.58 -19.46 8.00
CA ALA A 32 -9.75 -20.65 8.03
C ALA A 32 -8.87 -20.72 9.29
N LEU A 33 -8.44 -19.57 9.81
CA LEU A 33 -7.59 -19.47 11.01
C LEU A 33 -8.38 -19.43 12.32
N GLY A 34 -9.71 -19.63 12.25
CA GLY A 34 -10.60 -19.56 13.41
C GLY A 34 -10.78 -18.11 13.88
N ALA A 35 -11.86 -17.48 13.47
CA ALA A 35 -12.20 -16.08 13.76
C ALA A 35 -12.30 -15.73 15.27
N GLY A 36 -11.97 -16.66 16.16
CA GLY A 36 -11.94 -16.45 17.60
C GLY A 36 -10.67 -15.80 18.13
N ASN A 37 -9.66 -15.52 17.30
CA ASN A 37 -8.38 -14.97 17.79
C ASN A 37 -8.07 -13.64 17.10
N ALA A 38 -8.78 -12.56 17.53
CA ALA A 38 -8.55 -11.21 17.06
C ALA A 38 -7.07 -10.80 17.13
N LYS A 39 -6.35 -11.29 18.14
CA LYS A 39 -4.90 -11.06 18.32
C LYS A 39 -4.07 -11.64 17.19
N PHE A 40 -4.41 -12.83 16.72
CA PHE A 40 -3.71 -13.46 15.59
C PHE A 40 -4.00 -12.72 14.27
N GLY A 41 -5.27 -12.38 14.04
CA GLY A 41 -5.67 -11.59 12.86
C GLY A 41 -5.02 -10.20 12.84
N ALA A 42 -4.96 -9.54 13.97
CA ALA A 42 -4.29 -8.24 14.10
C ALA A 42 -2.78 -8.34 13.85
N GLY A 43 -2.12 -9.38 14.36
CA GLY A 43 -0.69 -9.64 14.09
C GLY A 43 -0.40 -9.88 12.62
N LEU A 44 -1.22 -10.70 11.95
CA LEU A 44 -1.13 -10.93 10.50
C LEU A 44 -1.38 -9.63 9.72
N GLY A 45 -2.42 -8.88 10.08
CA GLY A 45 -2.74 -7.61 9.47
C GLY A 45 -1.59 -6.62 9.58
N ALA A 46 -0.99 -6.49 10.76
CA ALA A 46 0.17 -5.63 10.98
C ALA A 46 1.36 -6.06 10.10
N GLY A 47 1.64 -7.35 10.00
CA GLY A 47 2.70 -7.87 9.13
C GLY A 47 2.49 -7.53 7.66
N ILE A 48 1.28 -7.68 7.15
CA ILE A 48 0.92 -7.36 5.77
C ILE A 48 1.04 -5.86 5.50
N VAL A 49 0.61 -5.01 6.44
CA VAL A 49 0.76 -3.55 6.33
C VAL A 49 2.23 -3.16 6.21
N VAL A 50 3.10 -3.72 7.05
CA VAL A 50 4.54 -3.43 7.03
C VAL A 50 5.18 -3.86 5.71
N ILE A 51 4.83 -5.04 5.20
CA ILE A 51 5.32 -5.53 3.90
C ILE A 51 4.84 -4.60 2.78
N GLY A 52 3.55 -4.24 2.77
CA GLY A 52 2.97 -3.37 1.75
C GLY A 52 3.57 -1.97 1.76
N ALA A 53 3.69 -1.35 2.92
CA ALA A 53 4.30 -0.04 3.08
C ALA A 53 5.79 -0.07 2.70
N GLY A 54 6.55 -1.06 3.17
CA GLY A 54 7.97 -1.22 2.86
C GLY A 54 8.21 -1.39 1.36
N PHE A 55 7.37 -2.18 0.70
CA PHE A 55 7.46 -2.37 -0.76
C PHE A 55 7.12 -1.09 -1.52
N GLY A 56 6.06 -0.38 -1.11
CA GLY A 56 5.66 0.89 -1.72
C GLY A 56 6.73 1.97 -1.56
N ILE A 57 7.29 2.14 -0.37
CA ILE A 57 8.39 3.07 -0.09
C ILE A 57 9.64 2.69 -0.91
N GLY A 58 9.98 1.41 -0.93
CA GLY A 58 11.13 0.89 -1.69
C GLY A 58 11.03 1.18 -3.19
N LEU A 59 9.86 0.97 -3.80
CA LEU A 59 9.63 1.28 -5.22
C LEU A 59 9.73 2.78 -5.51
N MET A 60 9.17 3.63 -4.66
CA MET A 60 9.27 5.08 -4.81
C MET A 60 10.73 5.57 -4.68
N ALA A 61 11.45 5.06 -3.69
CA ALA A 61 12.87 5.39 -3.50
C ALA A 61 13.72 4.93 -4.69
N PHE A 62 13.48 3.72 -5.18
CA PHE A 62 14.15 3.19 -6.36
C PHE A 62 13.89 4.04 -7.62
N ALA A 63 12.63 4.42 -7.85
CA ALA A 63 12.26 5.27 -8.97
C ALA A 63 12.89 6.66 -8.87
N ALA A 64 12.89 7.27 -7.69
CA ALA A 64 13.51 8.56 -7.44
C ALA A 64 15.04 8.52 -7.64
N ALA A 65 15.70 7.48 -7.15
CA ALA A 65 17.14 7.30 -7.34
C ALA A 65 17.53 7.16 -8.81
N ASN A 66 16.77 6.37 -9.57
CA ASN A 66 16.98 6.22 -11.02
C ASN A 66 16.73 7.53 -11.80
N ALA A 67 15.68 8.27 -11.43
CA ALA A 67 15.38 9.56 -12.05
C ALA A 67 16.50 10.58 -11.77
N THR A 68 16.97 10.65 -10.53
CA THR A 68 18.07 11.53 -10.13
C THR A 68 19.38 11.17 -10.83
N ALA A 69 19.66 9.88 -11.02
CA ALA A 69 20.85 9.43 -11.74
C ALA A 69 20.85 9.84 -13.22
N ARG A 70 19.67 9.97 -13.83
CA ARG A 70 19.51 10.39 -15.23
C ARG A 70 19.47 11.92 -15.39
N GLN A 71 18.96 12.62 -14.38
CA GLN A 71 18.76 14.08 -14.41
C GLN A 71 19.20 14.68 -13.06
N PRO A 72 20.52 14.75 -12.81
CA PRO A 72 21.03 15.26 -11.54
C PRO A 72 20.69 16.73 -11.29
N GLU A 73 20.50 17.54 -12.34
CA GLU A 73 20.07 18.93 -12.25
C GLU A 73 18.62 19.08 -11.72
N ALA A 74 17.76 18.08 -11.93
CA ALA A 74 16.38 18.05 -11.46
C ALA A 74 16.21 17.35 -10.09
N ALA A 75 17.28 17.02 -9.40
CA ALA A 75 17.24 16.25 -8.15
C ALA A 75 16.36 16.87 -7.06
N ALA A 76 16.31 18.20 -6.99
CA ALA A 76 15.48 18.91 -6.02
C ALA A 76 13.98 18.73 -6.31
N ASP A 77 13.58 18.84 -7.57
CA ASP A 77 12.19 18.69 -8.00
C ASP A 77 11.71 17.25 -7.88
N ILE A 78 12.58 16.28 -8.19
CA ILE A 78 12.30 14.84 -8.02
C ILE A 78 12.04 14.54 -6.54
N ARG A 79 12.87 15.04 -5.63
CA ARG A 79 12.68 14.86 -4.18
C ARG A 79 11.38 15.50 -3.71
N ALA A 80 11.08 16.71 -4.14
CA ALA A 80 9.84 17.41 -3.77
C ALA A 80 8.60 16.62 -4.20
N THR A 81 8.62 16.05 -5.41
CA THR A 81 7.52 15.26 -5.95
C THR A 81 7.31 13.95 -5.19
N VAL A 82 8.37 13.31 -4.71
CA VAL A 82 8.31 12.01 -4.03
C VAL A 82 7.99 12.16 -2.53
N ASN A 83 8.40 13.26 -1.91
CA ASN A 83 8.22 13.45 -0.46
C ASN A 83 6.75 13.41 -0.04
N LEU A 84 5.86 14.09 -0.77
CA LEU A 84 4.45 14.15 -0.39
C LEU A 84 3.77 12.77 -0.39
N PRO A 85 3.82 11.96 -1.46
CA PRO A 85 3.24 10.62 -1.45
C PRO A 85 3.95 9.68 -0.46
N LEU A 86 5.23 9.89 -0.17
CA LEU A 86 5.97 9.13 0.83
C LEU A 86 5.39 9.34 2.23
N PHE A 87 5.18 10.59 2.65
CA PHE A 87 4.55 10.92 3.93
C PHE A 87 3.12 10.41 4.03
N LEU A 88 2.35 10.48 2.95
CA LEU A 88 0.99 9.95 2.93
C LEU A 88 0.97 8.43 3.10
N LEU A 89 1.89 7.71 2.46
CA LEU A 89 2.01 6.26 2.60
C LEU A 89 2.40 5.85 4.02
N GLU A 90 3.36 6.57 4.61
CA GLU A 90 3.79 6.35 5.99
C GLU A 90 2.64 6.61 6.97
N GLY A 91 1.88 7.71 6.79
CA GLY A 91 0.72 8.04 7.60
C GLY A 91 -0.36 6.97 7.55
N VAL A 92 -0.69 6.47 6.38
CA VAL A 92 -1.67 5.37 6.20
C VAL A 92 -1.19 4.09 6.87
N ALA A 93 0.10 3.76 6.76
CA ALA A 93 0.68 2.58 7.41
C ALA A 93 0.59 2.69 8.94
N ILE A 94 0.89 3.86 9.52
CA ILE A 94 0.78 4.11 10.96
C ILE A 94 -0.68 3.94 11.43
N ILE A 95 -1.64 4.54 10.72
CA ILE A 95 -3.07 4.41 11.07
C ILE A 95 -3.50 2.95 11.04
N ALA A 96 -3.10 2.18 10.02
CA ALA A 96 -3.43 0.77 9.93
C ALA A 96 -2.83 -0.06 11.07
N LEU A 97 -1.59 0.24 11.48
CA LEU A 97 -0.96 -0.40 12.64
C LEU A 97 -1.68 -0.05 13.95
N VAL A 98 -2.13 1.19 14.11
CA VAL A 98 -2.93 1.61 15.27
C VAL A 98 -4.24 0.84 15.34
N VAL A 99 -4.93 0.64 14.21
CA VAL A 99 -6.14 -0.18 14.14
C VAL A 99 -5.86 -1.62 14.55
N CYS A 100 -4.74 -2.20 14.10
CA CYS A 100 -4.32 -3.54 14.52
C CYS A 100 -4.06 -3.62 16.03
N ILE A 101 -3.44 -2.60 16.62
CA ILE A 101 -3.20 -2.53 18.07
C ILE A 101 -4.54 -2.45 18.83
N LEU A 102 -5.46 -1.59 18.39
CA LEU A 102 -6.78 -1.47 19.00
C LEU A 102 -7.55 -2.81 18.96
N ALA A 103 -7.46 -3.55 17.87
CA ALA A 103 -8.09 -4.87 17.73
C ALA A 103 -7.48 -5.93 18.69
N VAL A 104 -6.28 -5.71 19.20
CA VAL A 104 -5.67 -6.59 20.21
C VAL A 104 -6.06 -6.19 21.63
N VAL A 105 -6.25 -4.89 21.88
CA VAL A 105 -6.46 -4.33 23.22
C VAL A 105 -7.95 -4.29 23.60
N LEU A 106 -8.83 -4.04 22.65
CA LEU A 106 -10.29 -4.03 22.83
C LEU A 106 -10.89 -5.41 22.68
#